data_573ec33b2f7cc903c728f4d78c2c3cc3
#
_entry.id   573ec33b2f7cc903c728f4d78c2c3cc3
#
_cell.length_a   1.000
_cell.length_b   1.000
_cell.length_c   1.000
_cell.angle_alpha   90.00
_cell.angle_beta   90.00
_cell.angle_gamma   90.00
#
_symmetry.space_group_name_H-M   'P 1'
#
loop_
_entity.id
_entity.type
_entity.pdbx_description
1 polymer ?
#
loop_
_entity_poly.entity_id
_entity_poly.type
_entity_poly.pdbx_seq_one_letter_code
_entity_poly.pdbx_strand_id
1 'polypeptide(L)'
;TYAAPLKVKVRLYNKEKDEITEHEIFMGDLPLMTATGTFVINGAERVIVSQLVRSPGIYYGIAHDKLGKRLFSCTVIPNRGAWLEYETDSNDVFYVRVDRTRKVPITVLIRALGVSSNAEIVELFGEEPKILASFTKDTSTNYQEGLLELYKKIRPGEPLAVENAESLIMSMF
;
A
#
# COMPACT_ATOMS: atom_id res chain seq x y z
N THR A 1 -32.16 10.66 11.07
CA THR A 1 -30.80 11.22 10.92
C THR A 1 -30.87 12.66 10.42
N TYR A 2 -30.21 13.56 11.10
CA TYR A 2 -30.09 14.96 10.67
C TYR A 2 -29.01 15.06 9.59
N ALA A 3 -29.43 15.17 8.31
CA ALA A 3 -28.54 15.07 7.15
C ALA A 3 -28.99 16.02 6.03
N ALA A 4 -28.08 16.33 5.13
CA ALA A 4 -28.36 17.03 3.88
C ALA A 4 -27.84 16.22 2.69
N PRO A 5 -28.57 16.23 1.55
CA PRO A 5 -28.12 15.54 0.34
C PRO A 5 -26.93 16.24 -0.30
N LEU A 6 -25.91 15.49 -0.65
CA LEU A 6 -24.81 15.93 -1.49
C LEU A 6 -25.16 15.68 -2.95
N LYS A 7 -25.23 16.73 -3.73
CA LYS A 7 -25.48 16.68 -5.19
C LYS A 7 -24.34 17.34 -5.93
N VAL A 8 -23.97 16.76 -7.06
CA VAL A 8 -22.88 17.26 -7.91
C VAL A 8 -23.42 17.57 -9.29
N LYS A 9 -23.13 18.76 -9.80
CA LYS A 9 -23.36 19.10 -11.20
C LYS A 9 -22.24 18.58 -12.06
N VAL A 10 -22.54 17.67 -12.98
CA VAL A 10 -21.59 17.03 -13.87
C VAL A 10 -21.85 17.50 -15.30
N ARG A 11 -20.79 17.87 -15.99
CA ARG A 11 -20.80 18.15 -17.43
C ARG A 11 -20.21 16.96 -18.17
N LEU A 12 -21.01 16.31 -18.98
CA LEU A 12 -20.57 15.24 -19.87
C LEU A 12 -20.31 15.84 -21.26
N TYR A 13 -19.05 15.78 -21.69
CA TYR A 13 -18.66 16.15 -23.04
C TYR A 13 -18.58 14.90 -23.92
N ASN A 14 -19.51 14.78 -24.89
CA ASN A 14 -19.47 13.71 -25.88
C ASN A 14 -18.62 14.16 -27.07
N LYS A 15 -17.43 13.61 -27.21
CA LYS A 15 -16.47 13.97 -28.27
C LYS A 15 -16.92 13.60 -29.68
N GLU A 16 -17.80 12.59 -29.83
CA GLU A 16 -18.31 12.16 -31.13
C GLU A 16 -19.39 13.08 -31.67
N LYS A 17 -20.22 13.63 -30.77
CA LYS A 17 -21.33 14.48 -31.12
C LYS A 17 -21.07 15.99 -30.90
N ASP A 18 -19.91 16.31 -30.31
CA ASP A 18 -19.53 17.65 -29.88
C ASP A 18 -20.62 18.33 -29.02
N GLU A 19 -21.24 17.54 -28.14
CA GLU A 19 -22.36 17.92 -27.32
C GLU A 19 -21.98 17.91 -25.84
N ILE A 20 -22.36 18.98 -25.11
CA ILE A 20 -22.17 19.05 -23.65
C ILE A 20 -23.57 18.97 -23.01
N THR A 21 -23.72 17.96 -22.14
CA THR A 21 -24.93 17.80 -21.32
C THR A 21 -24.60 18.00 -19.85
N GLU A 22 -25.46 18.72 -19.14
CA GLU A 22 -25.35 18.94 -17.71
C GLU A 22 -26.39 18.08 -16.96
N HIS A 23 -25.93 17.38 -15.92
CA HIS A 23 -26.78 16.61 -15.02
C HIS A 23 -26.44 16.88 -13.57
N GLU A 24 -27.45 16.88 -12.71
CA GLU A 24 -27.29 16.91 -11.28
C GLU A 24 -27.39 15.48 -10.75
N ILE A 25 -26.31 14.99 -10.14
CA ILE A 25 -26.19 13.61 -9.65
C ILE A 25 -26.22 13.63 -8.13
N PHE A 26 -27.10 12.82 -7.54
CA PHE A 26 -27.14 12.57 -6.12
C PHE A 26 -26.00 11.64 -5.72
N MET A 27 -25.14 12.09 -4.79
CA MET A 27 -23.96 11.32 -4.33
C MET A 27 -24.22 10.59 -3.00
N GLY A 28 -25.15 11.07 -2.21
CA GLY A 28 -25.48 10.49 -0.90
C GLY A 28 -25.89 11.57 0.10
N ASP A 29 -26.29 11.15 1.29
CA ASP A 29 -26.62 12.04 2.39
C ASP A 29 -25.41 12.21 3.32
N LEU A 30 -25.09 13.44 3.70
CA LEU A 30 -24.06 13.75 4.68
C LEU A 30 -24.72 14.18 5.99
N PRO A 31 -24.35 13.55 7.12
CA PRO A 31 -24.78 14.03 8.43
C PRO A 31 -24.34 15.47 8.67
N LEU A 32 -25.22 16.29 9.20
CA LEU A 32 -24.92 17.66 9.58
C LEU A 32 -24.56 17.73 11.06
N MET A 33 -23.55 18.55 11.35
CA MET A 33 -23.16 18.84 12.73
C MET A 33 -24.17 19.80 13.35
N THR A 34 -24.59 19.52 14.58
CA THR A 34 -25.42 20.43 15.38
C THR A 34 -24.58 21.58 15.96
N ALA A 35 -25.24 22.58 16.50
CA ALA A 35 -24.57 23.71 17.15
C ALA A 35 -23.65 23.32 18.33
N THR A 36 -23.92 22.16 18.94
CA THR A 36 -23.14 21.60 20.08
C THR A 36 -22.02 20.64 19.66
N GLY A 37 -21.78 20.49 18.35
CA GLY A 37 -20.70 19.60 17.84
C GLY A 37 -21.08 18.13 17.80
N THR A 38 -22.35 17.81 17.77
CA THR A 38 -22.87 16.44 17.75
C THR A 38 -23.50 16.11 16.40
N PHE A 39 -23.75 14.82 16.14
CA PHE A 39 -24.47 14.31 14.97
C PHE A 39 -25.68 13.50 15.44
N VAL A 40 -26.82 13.68 14.81
CA VAL A 40 -28.00 12.86 15.08
C VAL A 40 -28.08 11.72 14.09
N ILE A 41 -27.78 10.50 14.53
CA ILE A 41 -27.78 9.28 13.72
C ILE A 41 -28.80 8.31 14.28
N ASN A 42 -29.78 7.92 13.46
CA ASN A 42 -30.88 7.02 13.87
C ASN A 42 -31.60 7.50 15.14
N GLY A 43 -31.83 8.82 15.24
CA GLY A 43 -32.51 9.40 16.39
C GLY A 43 -31.66 9.59 17.65
N ALA A 44 -30.43 9.13 17.66
CA ALA A 44 -29.49 9.26 18.80
C ALA A 44 -28.45 10.34 18.50
N GLU A 45 -28.20 11.20 19.48
CA GLU A 45 -27.14 12.19 19.44
C GLU A 45 -25.78 11.53 19.69
N ARG A 46 -24.85 11.69 18.75
CA ARG A 46 -23.54 11.01 18.78
C ARG A 46 -22.43 12.03 18.60
N VAL A 47 -21.26 11.71 19.12
CA VAL A 47 -20.04 12.50 19.06
C VAL A 47 -18.93 11.65 18.43
N ILE A 48 -18.12 12.29 17.58
CA ILE A 48 -16.91 11.65 17.06
C ILE A 48 -15.83 11.70 18.12
N VAL A 49 -15.33 10.54 18.52
CA VAL A 49 -14.26 10.42 19.49
C VAL A 49 -12.91 10.48 18.78
N SER A 50 -12.03 11.34 19.26
CA SER A 50 -10.65 11.41 18.75
C SER A 50 -9.91 10.10 19.04
N GLN A 51 -9.23 9.58 18.03
CA GLN A 51 -8.39 8.38 18.15
C GLN A 51 -6.92 8.75 18.06
N LEU A 52 -6.13 8.18 18.97
CA LEU A 52 -4.68 8.27 18.90
C LEU A 52 -4.18 7.26 17.85
N VAL A 53 -3.47 7.76 16.85
CA VAL A 53 -2.85 6.94 15.80
C VAL A 53 -1.33 6.99 15.93
N ARG A 54 -0.66 5.96 15.41
CA ARG A 54 0.81 5.97 15.34
C ARG A 54 1.29 7.09 14.42
N SER A 55 2.32 7.80 14.86
CA SER A 55 2.99 8.78 14.01
C SER A 55 3.69 8.10 12.83
N PRO A 56 3.85 8.80 11.71
CA PRO A 56 4.74 8.33 10.64
C PRO A 56 6.15 8.09 11.18
N GLY A 57 6.80 7.03 10.70
CA GLY A 57 8.15 6.67 11.16
C GLY A 57 8.46 5.20 10.95
N ILE A 58 9.58 4.76 11.53
CA ILE A 58 10.06 3.39 11.43
C ILE A 58 10.00 2.74 12.81
N TYR A 59 9.35 1.60 12.91
CA TYR A 59 9.15 0.84 14.14
C TYR A 59 9.84 -0.49 14.04
N TYR A 60 10.80 -0.76 14.93
CA TYR A 60 11.57 -1.99 14.97
C TYR A 60 10.98 -2.96 15.98
N GLY A 61 11.03 -4.26 15.67
CA GLY A 61 10.58 -5.32 16.54
C GLY A 61 11.51 -6.52 16.52
N ILE A 62 11.48 -7.29 17.59
CA ILE A 62 12.21 -8.55 17.71
C ILE A 62 11.22 -9.61 18.18
N ALA A 63 11.14 -10.71 17.46
CA ALA A 63 10.42 -11.91 17.85
C ALA A 63 11.41 -13.09 18.01
N HIS A 64 10.95 -14.16 18.62
CA HIS A 64 11.73 -15.40 18.71
C HIS A 64 10.95 -16.52 18.05
N ASP A 65 11.64 -17.35 17.29
CA ASP A 65 11.04 -18.56 16.74
C ASP A 65 10.93 -19.67 17.81
N LYS A 66 10.39 -20.82 17.44
CA LYS A 66 10.22 -21.97 18.36
C LYS A 66 11.56 -22.53 18.88
N LEU A 67 12.64 -22.24 18.20
CA LEU A 67 14.00 -22.68 18.55
C LEU A 67 14.78 -21.59 19.32
N GLY A 68 14.17 -20.46 19.62
CA GLY A 68 14.80 -19.35 20.32
C GLY A 68 15.65 -18.43 19.43
N LYS A 69 15.66 -18.63 18.09
CA LYS A 69 16.34 -17.74 17.15
C LYS A 69 15.65 -16.38 17.10
N ARG A 70 16.42 -15.31 17.17
CA ARG A 70 15.89 -13.95 17.03
C ARG A 70 15.49 -13.68 15.59
N LEU A 71 14.26 -13.24 15.42
CA LEU A 71 13.69 -12.78 14.16
C LEU A 71 13.45 -11.27 14.27
N PHE A 72 13.96 -10.53 13.31
CA PHE A 72 13.84 -9.08 13.27
C PHE A 72 12.70 -8.65 12.38
N SER A 73 12.00 -7.64 12.80
CA SER A 73 10.94 -7.01 11.99
C SER A 73 11.08 -5.50 12.03
N CYS A 74 10.57 -4.87 10.99
CA CYS A 74 10.53 -3.42 10.87
C CYS A 74 9.27 -3.02 10.13
N THR A 75 8.54 -2.04 10.65
CA THR A 75 7.37 -1.46 9.97
C THR A 75 7.65 -0.01 9.64
N VAL A 76 7.58 0.32 8.37
CA VAL A 76 7.66 1.70 7.88
C VAL A 76 6.25 2.22 7.69
N ILE A 77 5.89 3.23 8.46
CA ILE A 77 4.60 3.91 8.40
C ILE A 77 4.81 5.28 7.75
N PRO A 78 4.30 5.50 6.53
CA PRO A 78 4.39 6.80 5.87
C PRO A 78 3.34 7.76 6.44
N ASN A 79 3.51 9.06 6.18
CA ASN A 79 2.47 10.04 6.45
C ASN A 79 1.22 9.78 5.56
N ARG A 80 1.46 9.44 4.30
CA ARG A 80 0.43 9.04 3.33
C ARG A 80 1.03 8.01 2.38
N GLY A 81 0.37 6.88 2.19
CA GLY A 81 0.82 5.81 1.31
C GLY A 81 0.71 4.43 1.96
N ALA A 82 1.28 3.43 1.29
CA ALA A 82 1.26 2.06 1.74
C ALA A 82 2.26 1.80 2.88
N TRP A 83 1.86 0.96 3.82
CA TRP A 83 2.77 0.48 4.87
C TRP A 83 3.71 -0.58 4.31
N LEU A 84 4.97 -0.53 4.74
CA LEU A 84 5.96 -1.56 4.45
C LEU A 84 6.29 -2.31 5.73
N GLU A 85 5.98 -3.59 5.76
CA GLU A 85 6.30 -4.48 6.89
C GLU A 85 7.41 -5.43 6.47
N TYR A 86 8.57 -5.27 7.07
CA TYR A 86 9.74 -6.10 6.84
C TYR A 86 9.85 -7.17 7.92
N GLU A 87 10.18 -8.39 7.53
CA GLU A 87 10.40 -9.50 8.46
C GLU A 87 11.52 -10.43 7.99
N THR A 88 12.28 -10.97 8.93
CA THR A 88 13.21 -12.07 8.66
C THR A 88 12.57 -13.40 9.05
N ASP A 89 12.79 -14.45 8.28
CA ASP A 89 12.36 -15.79 8.62
C ASP A 89 13.48 -16.62 9.31
N SER A 90 13.15 -17.83 9.70
CA SER A 90 14.11 -18.77 10.33
C SER A 90 15.28 -19.15 9.42
N ASN A 91 15.15 -19.00 8.11
CA ASN A 91 16.19 -19.26 7.11
C ASN A 91 17.01 -18.01 6.74
N ASP A 92 16.91 -16.94 7.53
CA ASP A 92 17.57 -15.65 7.28
C ASP A 92 17.15 -14.94 5.99
N VAL A 93 16.04 -15.35 5.39
CA VAL A 93 15.47 -14.68 4.24
C VAL A 93 14.72 -13.43 4.70
N PHE A 94 14.97 -12.32 4.03
CA PHE A 94 14.35 -11.05 4.31
C PHE A 94 13.13 -10.86 3.41
N TYR A 95 11.95 -10.72 4.03
CA TYR A 95 10.68 -10.53 3.34
C TYR A 95 10.10 -9.16 3.59
N VAL A 96 9.28 -8.71 2.65
CA VAL A 96 8.47 -7.49 2.78
C VAL A 96 7.02 -7.78 2.45
N ARG A 97 6.11 -7.13 3.17
CA ARG A 97 4.69 -7.02 2.83
C ARG A 97 4.39 -5.57 2.51
N VAL A 98 3.70 -5.37 1.42
CA VAL A 98 3.18 -4.07 1.04
C VAL A 98 1.70 -4.06 1.37
N ASP A 99 1.30 -3.23 2.33
CA ASP A 99 -0.10 -2.95 2.67
C ASP A 99 -0.96 -4.21 2.93
N ARG A 100 -0.48 -5.10 3.81
CA ARG A 100 -1.14 -6.37 4.21
C ARG A 100 -1.25 -7.42 3.11
N THR A 101 -0.53 -7.29 2.02
CA THR A 101 -0.48 -8.31 0.97
C THR A 101 0.37 -9.52 1.39
N ARG A 102 0.46 -10.51 0.52
CA ARG A 102 1.36 -11.65 0.73
C ARG A 102 2.81 -11.18 0.67
N LYS A 103 3.64 -11.75 1.55
CA LYS A 103 5.07 -11.42 1.59
C LYS A 103 5.81 -11.82 0.32
N VAL A 104 6.76 -11.00 -0.06
CA VAL A 104 7.71 -11.24 -1.15
C VAL A 104 9.14 -11.10 -0.61
N PRO A 105 10.14 -11.75 -1.24
CA PRO A 105 11.55 -11.46 -0.91
C PRO A 105 11.84 -9.97 -1.08
N ILE A 106 12.66 -9.40 -0.20
CA ILE A 106 12.98 -7.97 -0.26
C ILE A 106 13.61 -7.55 -1.59
N THR A 107 14.35 -8.46 -2.22
CA THR A 107 15.01 -8.21 -3.50
C THR A 107 14.01 -7.91 -4.62
N VAL A 108 12.82 -8.51 -4.58
CA VAL A 108 11.73 -8.20 -5.53
C VAL A 108 11.30 -6.73 -5.39
N LEU A 109 11.11 -6.25 -4.16
CA LEU A 109 10.78 -4.84 -3.93
C LEU A 109 11.90 -3.92 -4.39
N ILE A 110 13.16 -4.24 -4.07
CA ILE A 110 14.33 -3.44 -4.44
C ILE A 110 14.42 -3.31 -5.96
N ARG A 111 14.20 -4.40 -6.71
CA ARG A 111 14.14 -4.36 -8.18
C ARG A 111 12.98 -3.52 -8.69
N ALA A 112 11.79 -3.67 -8.10
CA ALA A 112 10.61 -2.89 -8.46
C ALA A 112 10.78 -1.39 -8.20
N LEU A 113 11.66 -0.99 -7.28
CA LEU A 113 12.02 0.40 -7.02
C LEU A 113 13.15 0.94 -7.90
N GLY A 114 13.71 0.12 -8.80
CA GLY A 114 14.66 0.57 -9.84
C GLY A 114 16.07 -0.01 -9.76
N VAL A 115 16.43 -0.75 -8.69
CA VAL A 115 17.73 -1.41 -8.58
C VAL A 115 17.62 -2.81 -9.19
N SER A 116 17.98 -2.94 -10.46
CA SER A 116 17.60 -4.07 -11.31
C SER A 116 18.42 -5.34 -11.07
N SER A 117 19.73 -5.25 -11.11
CA SER A 117 20.61 -6.42 -11.10
C SER A 117 21.03 -6.84 -9.68
N ASN A 118 21.43 -8.11 -9.53
CA ASN A 118 22.00 -8.59 -8.27
C ASN A 118 23.27 -7.84 -7.89
N ALA A 119 24.10 -7.49 -8.87
CA ALA A 119 25.35 -6.75 -8.64
C ALA A 119 25.06 -5.35 -8.05
N GLU A 120 24.09 -4.62 -8.59
CA GLU A 120 23.68 -3.31 -8.07
C GLU A 120 23.12 -3.41 -6.66
N ILE A 121 22.35 -4.47 -6.35
CA ILE A 121 21.82 -4.69 -5.00
C ILE A 121 22.95 -4.96 -4.01
N VAL A 122 23.92 -5.80 -4.37
CA VAL A 122 25.09 -6.09 -3.54
C VAL A 122 25.98 -4.85 -3.38
N GLU A 123 26.15 -4.03 -4.42
CA GLU A 123 26.88 -2.77 -4.33
C GLU A 123 26.23 -1.81 -3.33
N LEU A 124 24.88 -1.75 -3.33
CA LEU A 124 24.13 -0.83 -2.47
C LEU A 124 24.09 -1.28 -0.99
N PHE A 125 23.89 -2.58 -0.74
CA PHE A 125 23.69 -3.13 0.61
C PHE A 125 24.91 -3.88 1.17
N GLY A 126 25.93 -4.12 0.36
CA GLY A 126 27.04 -4.98 0.70
C GLY A 126 26.68 -6.47 0.62
N GLU A 127 27.64 -7.33 0.96
CA GLU A 127 27.47 -8.78 1.03
C GLU A 127 26.77 -9.22 2.34
N GLU A 128 25.62 -8.61 2.62
CA GLU A 128 24.84 -8.95 3.82
C GLU A 128 24.22 -10.36 3.66
N PRO A 129 24.48 -11.31 4.59
CA PRO A 129 24.00 -12.69 4.44
C PRO A 129 22.50 -12.84 4.24
N LYS A 130 21.69 -11.96 4.86
CA LYS A 130 20.22 -11.99 4.71
C LYS A 130 19.75 -11.52 3.33
N ILE A 131 20.46 -10.59 2.74
CA ILE A 131 20.22 -10.15 1.35
C ILE A 131 20.59 -11.26 0.39
N LEU A 132 21.76 -11.88 0.57
CA LEU A 132 22.21 -13.01 -0.25
C LEU A 132 21.26 -14.21 -0.14
N ALA A 133 20.77 -14.52 1.05
CA ALA A 133 19.77 -15.56 1.25
C ALA A 133 18.44 -15.22 0.55
N SER A 134 18.07 -13.95 0.48
CA SER A 134 16.85 -13.49 -0.17
C SER A 134 16.88 -13.69 -1.69
N PHE A 135 18.04 -13.63 -2.33
CA PHE A 135 18.18 -13.96 -3.76
C PHE A 135 17.75 -15.38 -4.09
N THR A 136 17.94 -16.33 -3.17
CA THR A 136 17.57 -17.74 -3.40
C THR A 136 16.06 -17.95 -3.52
N LYS A 137 15.27 -17.04 -2.98
CA LYS A 137 13.80 -17.05 -3.00
C LYS A 137 13.20 -16.10 -4.03
N ASP A 138 14.02 -15.26 -4.62
CA ASP A 138 13.63 -14.32 -5.66
C ASP A 138 13.62 -15.01 -7.01
N THR A 139 12.49 -14.99 -7.70
CA THR A 139 12.32 -15.54 -9.05
C THR A 139 12.53 -14.48 -10.13
N SER A 140 12.62 -13.22 -9.75
CA SER A 140 12.86 -12.10 -10.67
C SER A 140 14.35 -11.86 -10.89
N THR A 141 14.71 -11.39 -12.07
CA THR A 141 16.10 -11.14 -12.47
C THR A 141 16.37 -9.68 -12.84
N ASN A 142 15.32 -8.91 -13.10
CA ASN A 142 15.40 -7.53 -13.56
C ASN A 142 14.25 -6.67 -13.03
N TYR A 143 14.29 -5.38 -13.35
CA TYR A 143 13.29 -4.40 -12.96
C TYR A 143 11.85 -4.78 -13.37
N GLN A 144 11.67 -5.19 -14.62
CA GLN A 144 10.34 -5.51 -15.13
C GLN A 144 9.73 -6.75 -14.47
N GLU A 145 10.53 -7.79 -14.27
CA GLU A 145 10.09 -8.99 -13.58
C GLU A 145 9.80 -8.71 -12.10
N GLY A 146 10.60 -7.87 -11.45
CA GLY A 146 10.35 -7.41 -10.08
C GLY A 146 9.03 -6.65 -9.94
N LEU A 147 8.74 -5.74 -10.87
CA LEU A 147 7.46 -5.03 -10.93
C LEU A 147 6.28 -5.98 -11.07
N LEU A 148 6.36 -6.94 -12.01
CA LEU A 148 5.29 -7.90 -12.27
C LEU A 148 5.06 -8.86 -11.09
N GLU A 149 6.12 -9.35 -10.45
CA GLU A 149 6.01 -10.20 -9.26
C GLU A 149 5.36 -9.45 -8.08
N LEU A 150 5.74 -8.20 -7.86
CA LEU A 150 5.14 -7.38 -6.82
C LEU A 150 3.67 -7.07 -7.14
N TYR A 151 3.37 -6.69 -8.38
CA TYR A 151 2.01 -6.42 -8.84
C TYR A 151 1.07 -7.61 -8.68
N LYS A 152 1.54 -8.82 -9.02
CA LYS A 152 0.81 -10.08 -8.85
C LYS A 152 0.42 -10.35 -7.39
N LYS A 153 1.21 -9.88 -6.43
CA LYS A 153 0.90 -10.00 -5.00
C LYS A 153 -0.08 -8.94 -4.52
N ILE A 154 0.03 -7.73 -5.05
CA ILE A 154 -0.84 -6.61 -4.70
C ILE A 154 -2.23 -6.78 -5.32
N ARG A 155 -2.30 -7.17 -6.59
CA ARG A 155 -3.54 -7.39 -7.34
C ARG A 155 -3.58 -8.76 -8.01
N PRO A 156 -3.88 -9.82 -7.25
CA PRO A 156 -3.96 -11.16 -7.80
C PRO A 156 -5.14 -11.26 -8.79
N GLY A 157 -4.90 -11.92 -9.93
CA GLY A 157 -5.93 -12.17 -10.94
C GLY A 157 -6.09 -11.08 -12.02
N GLU A 158 -5.39 -9.97 -11.93
CA GLU A 158 -5.36 -8.97 -13.00
C GLU A 158 -4.33 -9.32 -14.08
N PRO A 159 -4.55 -8.90 -15.35
CA PRO A 159 -3.59 -9.08 -16.41
C PRO A 159 -2.25 -8.42 -16.10
N LEU A 160 -1.15 -9.13 -16.33
CA LEU A 160 0.20 -8.64 -16.06
C LEU A 160 0.66 -7.74 -17.20
N ALA A 161 0.71 -6.43 -16.94
CA ALA A 161 1.26 -5.43 -17.85
C ALA A 161 2.27 -4.57 -17.08
N VAL A 162 3.46 -4.38 -17.63
CA VAL A 162 4.55 -3.61 -16.99
C VAL A 162 4.12 -2.17 -16.70
N GLU A 163 3.46 -1.52 -17.66
CA GLU A 163 3.00 -0.13 -17.51
C GLU A 163 1.99 0.05 -16.36
N ASN A 164 1.05 -0.89 -16.24
CA ASN A 164 0.07 -0.88 -15.16
C ASN A 164 0.72 -1.16 -13.80
N ALA A 165 1.67 -2.09 -13.76
CA ALA A 165 2.43 -2.40 -12.55
C ALA A 165 3.26 -1.21 -12.09
N GLU A 166 3.98 -0.56 -13.00
CA GLU A 166 4.78 0.63 -12.70
C GLU A 166 3.90 1.78 -12.18
N SER A 167 2.81 2.08 -12.87
CA SER A 167 1.88 3.12 -12.47
C SER A 167 1.29 2.87 -11.07
N LEU A 168 0.89 1.63 -10.77
CA LEU A 168 0.35 1.27 -9.46
C LEU A 168 1.41 1.42 -8.37
N ILE A 169 2.59 0.84 -8.55
CA ILE A 169 3.66 0.85 -7.56
C ILE A 169 4.12 2.27 -7.27
N MET A 170 4.31 3.10 -8.30
CA MET A 170 4.66 4.52 -8.13
C MET A 170 3.58 5.32 -7.41
N SER A 171 2.31 4.94 -7.53
CA SER A 171 1.21 5.62 -6.82
C SER A 171 1.13 5.24 -5.34
N MET A 172 1.74 4.14 -4.93
CA MET A 172 1.69 3.65 -3.54
C MET A 172 2.76 4.26 -2.63
N PHE A 173 3.86 4.78 -3.22
CA PHE A 173 5.03 5.31 -2.47
C PHE A 173 5.32 6.80 -2.74
#